data_4663b708a908012a317ab4ea8da0efc3
#
_entry.id   4663b708a908012a317ab4ea8da0efc3
#
_cell.length_a   1.000
_cell.length_b   1.000
_cell.length_c   1.000
_cell.angle_alpha   90.00
_cell.angle_beta   90.00
_cell.angle_gamma   90.00
#
_symmetry.space_group_name_H-M   'P 1'
#
loop_
_entity.id
_entity.type
_entity.pdbx_description
1 polymer ?
#
loop_
_entity_poly.entity_id
_entity_poly.type
_entity_poly.pdbx_seq_one_letter_code
_entity_poly.pdbx_strand_id
1 'polypeptide(L)'
;MSDSPLSDSPVDRDPAASELPRRDFLRMAGVGTGALLAGAALDPATLAAQATQGRPFRRRFGRASGHVVVVGAGAWGAFTALNLRREGVKVTLVDQYGPGNSRSTSGDETRGIRSSYGDRTVSAELWVAWARKSIERWRAFDAEHAKRFGTRFFYTTGDVIIREKPEPFTTRTAELWTAQGVRFESLTAAEATRRWPQFVSEGSQVVLYEPDAGVARARDSVQAAVALARDAGVEFKLGRIRPGAVAGGTMEALSFDDGTRLAADAYVFCCGPWFPKLFPSLMQTRMRIPIGHVCYFATPEGDARFQFPNIPSWNVPGVTGWPALPVDNHGFRVRGAFAPPAPLRAADEEPPPPPAPVPVDPRTQDPDLSPRWSAQERIDGSRRVLQKHFPALAEAPLNSTRACHYESSVNRNFIVDRIPGASNAWIAGVGQAEGFKFSIVMGEYVASRVIGELGDPLVAEAFKLPTAEYDPNQPNRWDD
;
A
#
# COMPACT_ATOMS: atom_id res chain seq x y z
N MET A 1 -0.21 20.33 -48.35
CA MET A 1 0.87 19.66 -49.10
C MET A 1 2.18 20.07 -48.48
N SER A 2 2.76 19.21 -47.70
CA SER A 2 4.18 18.83 -47.51
C SER A 2 4.31 18.12 -46.18
N ASP A 3 4.34 16.81 -46.27
CA ASP A 3 4.73 15.90 -45.20
C ASP A 3 6.21 16.09 -44.87
N SER A 4 6.53 16.11 -43.59
CA SER A 4 7.88 15.87 -43.10
C SER A 4 7.85 14.78 -42.06
N PRO A 5 8.64 13.71 -42.21
CA PRO A 5 8.62 12.57 -41.32
C PRO A 5 9.40 12.85 -40.03
N LEU A 6 8.84 12.46 -38.89
CA LEU A 6 9.52 12.41 -37.59
C LEU A 6 10.59 11.31 -37.63
N SER A 7 11.83 11.68 -37.37
CA SER A 7 12.98 10.78 -37.27
C SER A 7 12.90 9.92 -35.99
N ASP A 8 12.79 8.61 -36.19
CA ASP A 8 13.03 7.60 -35.16
C ASP A 8 14.52 7.58 -34.76
N SER A 9 14.82 7.94 -33.53
CA SER A 9 16.11 7.62 -32.92
C SER A 9 15.99 6.28 -32.18
N PRO A 10 16.91 5.33 -32.39
CA PRO A 10 16.85 4.04 -31.72
C PRO A 10 17.22 4.18 -30.26
N VAL A 11 16.31 3.79 -29.37
CA VAL A 11 16.58 3.58 -27.94
C VAL A 11 17.42 2.31 -27.81
N ASP A 12 18.64 2.46 -27.33
CA ASP A 12 19.54 1.37 -26.98
C ASP A 12 18.84 0.38 -26.05
N ARG A 13 18.71 -0.86 -26.53
CA ARG A 13 18.22 -1.99 -25.74
C ARG A 13 19.41 -2.55 -24.98
N ASP A 14 19.44 -2.35 -23.69
CA ASP A 14 20.30 -3.10 -22.77
C ASP A 14 19.79 -4.56 -22.68
N PRO A 15 20.55 -5.57 -23.11
CA PRO A 15 20.08 -6.96 -23.18
C PRO A 15 20.21 -7.74 -21.87
N ALA A 16 20.41 -7.09 -20.71
CA ALA A 16 20.69 -7.77 -19.44
C ALA A 16 19.58 -7.70 -18.38
N ALA A 17 18.30 -7.66 -18.77
CA ALA A 17 17.22 -7.95 -17.83
C ALA A 17 17.06 -9.47 -17.69
N SER A 18 18.05 -10.13 -17.07
CA SER A 18 17.93 -11.54 -16.71
C SER A 18 16.86 -11.72 -15.65
N GLU A 19 15.90 -12.59 -15.92
CA GLU A 19 14.94 -13.11 -14.95
C GLU A 19 15.70 -13.70 -13.76
N LEU A 20 15.73 -12.95 -12.65
CA LEU A 20 16.23 -13.50 -11.39
C LEU A 20 15.27 -14.58 -10.89
N PRO A 21 15.73 -15.79 -10.60
CA PRO A 21 14.89 -16.84 -10.06
C PRO A 21 14.23 -16.39 -8.76
N ARG A 22 12.98 -16.74 -8.55
CA ARG A 22 12.17 -16.41 -7.34
C ARG A 22 12.86 -16.77 -6.02
N ARG A 23 13.76 -17.75 -6.04
CA ARG A 23 14.56 -18.15 -4.88
C ARG A 23 15.50 -17.06 -4.37
N ASP A 24 15.98 -16.19 -5.25
CA ASP A 24 16.95 -15.16 -4.88
C ASP A 24 16.30 -13.93 -4.26
N PHE A 25 15.00 -13.71 -4.47
CA PHE A 25 14.25 -12.66 -3.80
C PHE A 25 14.26 -12.81 -2.27
N LEU A 26 13.98 -14.01 -1.78
CA LEU A 26 13.95 -14.28 -0.33
C LEU A 26 15.35 -14.29 0.29
N ARG A 27 16.40 -14.58 -0.50
CA ARG A 27 17.80 -14.53 -0.04
C ARG A 27 18.35 -13.10 0.01
N MET A 28 17.98 -12.22 -0.90
CA MET A 28 18.49 -10.83 -0.90
C MET A 28 17.86 -9.96 0.17
N ALA A 29 16.68 -10.27 0.67
CA ALA A 29 16.11 -9.61 1.84
C ALA A 29 16.89 -9.88 3.14
N GLY A 30 17.75 -10.92 3.15
CA GLY A 30 18.55 -11.34 4.32
C GLY A 30 20.02 -10.89 4.34
N VAL A 31 20.53 -10.27 3.29
CA VAL A 31 21.99 -9.97 3.16
C VAL A 31 22.32 -8.52 3.54
N GLY A 32 21.79 -8.00 4.62
CA GLY A 32 22.10 -6.61 5.01
C GLY A 32 22.14 -6.28 6.50
N THR A 33 21.83 -7.22 7.38
CA THR A 33 21.70 -6.88 8.81
C THR A 33 22.40 -7.88 9.73
N GLY A 34 23.67 -8.03 9.53
CA GLY A 34 24.56 -8.72 10.48
C GLY A 34 25.14 -7.75 11.50
N ALA A 35 24.34 -7.06 12.31
CA ALA A 35 24.74 -6.52 13.60
C ALA A 35 23.56 -5.78 14.29
N LEU A 36 23.30 -6.15 15.54
CA LEU A 36 22.43 -5.48 16.50
C LEU A 36 20.95 -5.87 16.54
N LEU A 37 20.65 -7.12 16.89
CA LEU A 37 19.53 -7.46 17.76
C LEU A 37 19.93 -8.69 18.61
N ALA A 38 20.53 -8.42 19.77
CA ALA A 38 20.62 -9.40 20.85
C ALA A 38 19.24 -9.52 21.52
N GLY A 39 18.40 -10.37 20.96
CA GLY A 39 17.09 -10.73 21.49
C GLY A 39 16.77 -12.15 21.03
N ALA A 40 16.93 -13.12 21.93
CA ALA A 40 16.54 -14.52 21.88
C ALA A 40 16.48 -15.12 20.46
N ALA A 41 17.58 -15.69 20.01
CA ALA A 41 17.61 -16.57 18.83
C ALA A 41 16.67 -17.75 19.12
N LEU A 42 15.56 -17.81 18.39
CA LEU A 42 14.71 -19.00 18.40
C LEU A 42 15.52 -20.16 17.82
N ASP A 43 15.55 -21.28 18.55
CA ASP A 43 16.18 -22.52 18.11
C ASP A 43 15.63 -22.92 16.73
N PRO A 44 16.49 -23.28 15.78
CA PRO A 44 16.08 -23.79 14.46
C PRO A 44 15.04 -24.92 14.50
N ALA A 45 15.05 -25.74 15.57
CA ALA A 45 14.06 -26.78 15.79
C ALA A 45 12.67 -26.20 16.12
N THR A 46 12.60 -25.09 16.84
CA THR A 46 11.34 -24.38 17.16
C THR A 46 10.75 -23.73 15.91
N LEU A 47 11.61 -23.17 15.04
CA LEU A 47 11.20 -22.61 13.74
C LEU A 47 10.70 -23.72 12.79
N ALA A 48 11.36 -24.88 12.78
CA ALA A 48 10.94 -26.04 12.02
C ALA A 48 9.61 -26.63 12.55
N ALA A 49 9.41 -26.68 13.87
CA ALA A 49 8.18 -27.16 14.49
C ALA A 49 6.98 -26.24 14.20
N GLN A 50 7.17 -24.92 14.14
CA GLN A 50 6.12 -23.99 13.74
C GLN A 50 5.77 -24.10 12.25
N ALA A 51 6.75 -24.44 11.40
CA ALA A 51 6.55 -24.70 9.97
C ALA A 51 5.77 -26.00 9.70
N THR A 52 5.81 -26.96 10.62
CA THR A 52 5.20 -28.31 10.47
C THR A 52 3.77 -28.41 11.04
N GLN A 53 3.25 -27.40 11.69
CA GLN A 53 1.89 -27.38 12.25
C GLN A 53 0.76 -27.10 11.23
N GLY A 54 0.90 -27.53 10.04
CA GLY A 54 -0.15 -27.60 9.04
C GLY A 54 0.29 -28.61 7.99
N ARG A 55 -0.65 -29.36 7.42
CA ARG A 55 -0.32 -30.21 6.28
C ARG A 55 0.24 -29.29 5.18
N PRO A 56 1.55 -29.35 4.87
CA PRO A 56 2.10 -28.54 3.79
C PRO A 56 1.42 -28.93 2.49
N PHE A 57 1.11 -27.96 1.65
CA PHE A 57 0.71 -28.26 0.28
C PHE A 57 1.79 -29.17 -0.33
N ARG A 58 1.41 -30.38 -0.75
CA ARG A 58 2.36 -31.29 -1.36
C ARG A 58 2.78 -30.73 -2.71
N ARG A 59 4.05 -30.40 -2.87
CA ARG A 59 4.64 -30.12 -4.19
C ARG A 59 4.72 -31.44 -4.95
N ARG A 60 3.97 -31.57 -6.03
CA ARG A 60 4.06 -32.69 -6.96
C ARG A 60 4.82 -32.20 -8.20
N PHE A 61 5.96 -32.79 -8.50
CA PHE A 61 6.83 -32.40 -9.62
C PHE A 61 7.21 -30.88 -9.61
N GLY A 62 7.51 -30.31 -8.45
CA GLY A 62 7.91 -28.92 -8.30
C GLY A 62 6.74 -27.91 -8.32
N ARG A 63 5.49 -28.34 -8.48
CA ARG A 63 4.30 -27.47 -8.42
C ARG A 63 3.49 -27.74 -7.16
N ALA A 64 2.92 -26.69 -6.61
CA ALA A 64 1.98 -26.79 -5.50
C ALA A 64 0.67 -27.45 -5.99
N SER A 65 0.02 -28.25 -5.14
CA SER A 65 -1.28 -28.86 -5.41
C SER A 65 -2.23 -28.57 -4.25
N GLY A 66 -3.53 -28.56 -4.52
CA GLY A 66 -4.58 -28.30 -3.56
C GLY A 66 -5.48 -27.14 -3.99
N HIS A 67 -6.54 -26.89 -3.23
CA HIS A 67 -7.49 -25.83 -3.46
C HIS A 67 -7.33 -24.76 -2.37
N VAL A 68 -7.14 -23.50 -2.77
CA VAL A 68 -7.08 -22.33 -1.88
C VAL A 68 -8.22 -21.39 -2.19
N VAL A 69 -8.94 -20.97 -1.16
CA VAL A 69 -9.89 -19.85 -1.26
C VAL A 69 -9.19 -18.59 -0.76
N VAL A 70 -9.13 -17.56 -1.61
CA VAL A 70 -8.69 -16.22 -1.26
C VAL A 70 -9.92 -15.33 -1.10
N VAL A 71 -10.08 -14.71 0.06
CA VAL A 71 -11.20 -13.84 0.39
C VAL A 71 -10.75 -12.39 0.37
N GLY A 72 -11.40 -11.57 -0.46
CA GLY A 72 -11.05 -10.18 -0.73
C GLY A 72 -10.28 -10.02 -2.03
N ALA A 73 -10.90 -9.38 -3.04
CA ALA A 73 -10.28 -9.04 -4.32
C ALA A 73 -9.73 -7.59 -4.33
N GLY A 74 -9.25 -7.13 -3.19
CA GLY A 74 -8.42 -5.94 -3.07
C GLY A 74 -7.00 -6.21 -3.59
N ALA A 75 -6.10 -5.23 -3.42
CA ALA A 75 -4.75 -5.32 -3.99
C ALA A 75 -3.98 -6.58 -3.53
N TRP A 76 -4.01 -6.91 -2.24
CA TRP A 76 -3.28 -8.08 -1.74
C TRP A 76 -3.89 -9.41 -2.19
N GLY A 77 -5.22 -9.53 -2.12
CA GLY A 77 -5.88 -10.77 -2.54
C GLY A 77 -5.80 -11.03 -4.05
N ALA A 78 -5.90 -10.00 -4.87
CA ALA A 78 -5.76 -10.12 -6.32
C ALA A 78 -4.38 -10.68 -6.73
N PHE A 79 -3.30 -10.08 -6.21
CA PHE A 79 -1.94 -10.54 -6.49
C PHE A 79 -1.62 -11.89 -5.81
N THR A 80 -2.19 -12.17 -4.63
CA THR A 80 -2.07 -13.48 -3.99
C THR A 80 -2.72 -14.58 -4.83
N ALA A 81 -3.96 -14.36 -5.29
CA ALA A 81 -4.66 -15.34 -6.12
C ALA A 81 -3.94 -15.61 -7.45
N LEU A 82 -3.44 -14.55 -8.10
CA LEU A 82 -2.66 -14.65 -9.33
C LEU A 82 -1.39 -15.48 -9.11
N ASN A 83 -0.63 -15.22 -8.02
CA ASN A 83 0.62 -15.93 -7.75
C ASN A 83 0.38 -17.38 -7.31
N LEU A 84 -0.62 -17.66 -6.48
CA LEU A 84 -1.00 -19.05 -6.15
C LEU A 84 -1.34 -19.85 -7.42
N ARG A 85 -2.09 -19.22 -8.33
CA ARG A 85 -2.44 -19.89 -9.60
C ARG A 85 -1.21 -20.15 -10.48
N ARG A 86 -0.27 -19.23 -10.54
CA ARG A 86 1.00 -19.39 -11.26
C ARG A 86 1.83 -20.55 -10.68
N GLU A 87 1.71 -20.83 -9.38
CA GLU A 87 2.32 -22.02 -8.74
C GLU A 87 1.55 -23.31 -9.00
N GLY A 88 0.44 -23.28 -9.75
CA GLY A 88 -0.34 -24.46 -10.11
C GLY A 88 -1.46 -24.82 -9.12
N VAL A 89 -1.67 -24.01 -8.08
CA VAL A 89 -2.75 -24.22 -7.10
C VAL A 89 -4.11 -23.97 -7.75
N LYS A 90 -5.14 -24.75 -7.44
CA LYS A 90 -6.53 -24.40 -7.73
C LYS A 90 -6.94 -23.26 -6.81
N VAL A 91 -7.45 -22.16 -7.36
CA VAL A 91 -7.80 -20.97 -6.59
C VAL A 91 -9.23 -20.55 -6.87
N THR A 92 -9.99 -20.28 -5.82
CA THR A 92 -11.25 -19.52 -5.86
C THR A 92 -11.02 -18.19 -5.15
N LEU A 93 -11.23 -17.07 -5.87
CA LEU A 93 -11.18 -15.72 -5.34
C LEU A 93 -12.59 -15.24 -5.05
N VAL A 94 -12.87 -14.78 -3.83
CA VAL A 94 -14.21 -14.31 -3.42
C VAL A 94 -14.13 -12.86 -2.99
N ASP A 95 -15.09 -12.05 -3.39
CA ASP A 95 -15.24 -10.66 -2.92
C ASP A 95 -16.73 -10.27 -2.86
N GLN A 96 -17.11 -9.46 -1.88
CA GLN A 96 -18.51 -9.07 -1.72
C GLN A 96 -18.96 -7.95 -2.65
N TYR A 97 -18.01 -7.14 -3.17
CA TYR A 97 -18.31 -5.95 -3.98
C TYR A 97 -17.60 -5.94 -5.34
N GLY A 98 -16.66 -6.86 -5.54
CA GLY A 98 -15.87 -6.97 -6.77
C GLY A 98 -14.48 -6.35 -6.67
N PRO A 99 -13.63 -6.63 -7.70
CA PRO A 99 -12.22 -6.25 -7.69
C PRO A 99 -12.02 -4.74 -7.65
N GLY A 100 -11.19 -4.26 -6.73
CA GLY A 100 -10.85 -2.85 -6.64
C GLY A 100 -12.07 -1.93 -6.51
N ASN A 101 -13.14 -2.42 -5.86
CA ASN A 101 -14.39 -1.67 -5.70
C ASN A 101 -14.19 -0.37 -4.91
N SER A 102 -15.15 0.56 -5.04
CA SER A 102 -15.06 1.88 -4.44
C SER A 102 -15.08 1.88 -2.90
N ARG A 103 -15.49 0.79 -2.26
CA ARG A 103 -15.47 0.67 -0.79
C ARG A 103 -14.14 0.15 -0.26
N SER A 104 -13.35 -0.54 -1.09
CA SER A 104 -12.06 -1.06 -0.67
C SER A 104 -10.99 0.04 -0.55
N THR A 105 -10.01 -0.18 0.31
CA THR A 105 -8.82 0.69 0.44
C THR A 105 -8.07 0.83 -0.89
N SER A 106 -8.06 -0.21 -1.70
CA SER A 106 -7.44 -0.22 -3.04
C SER A 106 -8.34 0.31 -4.17
N GLY A 107 -9.55 0.75 -3.87
CA GLY A 107 -10.51 1.20 -4.87
C GLY A 107 -10.41 2.67 -5.29
N ASP A 108 -9.37 3.39 -4.85
CA ASP A 108 -9.07 4.75 -5.33
C ASP A 108 -8.38 4.71 -6.71
N GLU A 109 -8.28 5.84 -7.36
CA GLU A 109 -7.76 5.92 -8.73
C GLU A 109 -6.26 5.67 -8.79
N THR A 110 -5.52 6.27 -7.86
CA THR A 110 -4.06 6.27 -7.90
C THR A 110 -3.42 6.04 -6.53
N ARG A 111 -2.18 5.52 -6.52
CA ARG A 111 -1.36 5.32 -5.30
C ARG A 111 0.11 5.61 -5.57
N GLY A 112 0.74 6.35 -4.66
CA GLY A 112 2.18 6.59 -4.69
C GLY A 112 2.99 5.33 -4.37
N ILE A 113 4.02 5.09 -5.14
CA ILE A 113 4.95 3.97 -5.02
C ILE A 113 6.34 4.59 -4.79
N ARG A 114 6.84 4.51 -3.57
CA ARG A 114 8.10 5.12 -3.13
C ARG A 114 8.74 4.31 -2.01
N SER A 115 10.00 4.58 -1.68
CA SER A 115 10.75 3.84 -0.66
C SER A 115 11.11 4.65 0.59
N SER A 116 10.54 5.83 0.79
CA SER A 116 10.81 6.72 1.91
C SER A 116 10.08 6.27 3.18
N TYR A 117 10.76 5.53 4.07
CA TYR A 117 10.13 5.00 5.28
C TYR A 117 10.72 5.50 6.59
N GLY A 118 11.97 5.99 6.62
CA GLY A 118 12.58 6.62 7.78
C GLY A 118 12.20 5.99 9.12
N ASP A 119 11.41 6.71 9.90
CA ASP A 119 10.92 6.33 11.24
C ASP A 119 9.47 5.82 11.25
N ARG A 120 8.86 5.62 10.09
CA ARG A 120 7.41 5.31 9.97
C ARG A 120 7.01 3.93 10.44
N THR A 121 7.96 3.01 10.53
CA THR A 121 7.74 1.63 10.99
C THR A 121 8.92 1.16 11.80
N VAL A 122 8.70 0.20 12.69
CA VAL A 122 9.76 -0.49 13.43
C VAL A 122 10.65 -1.36 12.54
N SER A 123 10.19 -1.68 11.33
CA SER A 123 10.89 -2.50 10.33
C SER A 123 11.29 -1.66 9.10
N ALA A 124 11.79 -0.44 9.31
CA ALA A 124 12.07 0.51 8.22
C ALA A 124 13.03 -0.05 7.17
N GLU A 125 14.11 -0.74 7.59
CA GLU A 125 15.06 -1.40 6.69
C GLU A 125 14.38 -2.41 5.76
N LEU A 126 13.54 -3.26 6.31
CA LEU A 126 12.77 -4.23 5.56
C LEU A 126 11.81 -3.56 4.57
N TRP A 127 11.13 -2.50 5.03
CA TRP A 127 10.17 -1.80 4.19
C TRP A 127 10.84 -1.05 3.04
N VAL A 128 12.02 -0.45 3.24
CA VAL A 128 12.79 0.17 2.15
C VAL A 128 13.19 -0.88 1.11
N ALA A 129 13.75 -2.03 1.54
CA ALA A 129 14.14 -3.12 0.65
C ALA A 129 12.94 -3.65 -0.17
N TRP A 130 11.81 -3.85 0.48
CA TRP A 130 10.60 -4.33 -0.18
C TRP A 130 9.96 -3.29 -1.10
N ALA A 131 10.01 -2.00 -0.73
CA ALA A 131 9.52 -0.92 -1.58
C ALA A 131 10.32 -0.79 -2.87
N ARG A 132 11.67 -0.90 -2.79
CA ARG A 132 12.52 -0.95 -3.98
C ARG A 132 12.11 -2.11 -4.91
N LYS A 133 11.97 -3.31 -4.34
CA LYS A 133 11.51 -4.46 -5.10
C LYS A 133 10.12 -4.26 -5.69
N SER A 134 9.23 -3.61 -4.95
CA SER A 134 7.90 -3.25 -5.46
C SER A 134 7.98 -2.29 -6.65
N ILE A 135 8.83 -1.28 -6.61
CA ILE A 135 9.04 -0.36 -7.75
C ILE A 135 9.45 -1.14 -9.01
N GLU A 136 10.42 -2.06 -8.88
CA GLU A 136 10.83 -2.93 -9.99
C GLU A 136 9.66 -3.78 -10.52
N ARG A 137 8.89 -4.39 -9.62
CA ARG A 137 7.73 -5.22 -9.99
C ARG A 137 6.61 -4.41 -10.63
N TRP A 138 6.35 -3.20 -10.17
CA TRP A 138 5.36 -2.32 -10.79
C TRP A 138 5.76 -1.91 -12.20
N ARG A 139 7.05 -1.61 -12.44
CA ARG A 139 7.57 -1.35 -13.79
C ARG A 139 7.44 -2.58 -14.70
N ALA A 140 7.79 -3.75 -14.19
CA ALA A 140 7.65 -4.99 -14.93
C ALA A 140 6.18 -5.30 -15.27
N PHE A 141 5.28 -5.11 -14.31
CA PHE A 141 3.83 -5.29 -14.52
C PHE A 141 3.28 -4.34 -15.60
N ASP A 142 3.70 -3.07 -15.56
CA ASP A 142 3.33 -2.09 -16.59
C ASP A 142 3.86 -2.52 -17.97
N ALA A 143 5.14 -2.82 -18.08
CA ALA A 143 5.78 -3.22 -19.34
C ALA A 143 5.14 -4.48 -19.95
N GLU A 144 4.78 -5.46 -19.13
CA GLU A 144 4.19 -6.72 -19.58
C GLU A 144 2.72 -6.58 -19.99
N HIS A 145 1.96 -5.75 -19.28
CA HIS A 145 0.50 -5.79 -19.37
C HIS A 145 -0.16 -4.52 -19.94
N ALA A 146 0.53 -3.36 -19.97
CA ALA A 146 -0.06 -2.10 -20.43
C ALA A 146 -0.68 -2.18 -21.82
N LYS A 147 0.01 -2.80 -22.78
CA LYS A 147 -0.48 -2.97 -24.15
C LYS A 147 -1.78 -3.81 -24.22
N ARG A 148 -1.83 -4.89 -23.44
CA ARG A 148 -2.99 -5.78 -23.39
C ARG A 148 -4.24 -5.07 -22.89
N PHE A 149 -4.09 -4.23 -21.87
CA PHE A 149 -5.21 -3.53 -21.22
C PHE A 149 -5.48 -2.14 -21.80
N GLY A 150 -4.66 -1.68 -22.76
CA GLY A 150 -4.80 -0.36 -23.37
C GLY A 150 -4.55 0.80 -22.40
N THR A 151 -3.83 0.56 -21.29
CA THR A 151 -3.57 1.57 -20.26
C THR A 151 -2.24 1.31 -19.56
N ARG A 152 -1.57 2.37 -19.12
CA ARG A 152 -0.41 2.25 -18.24
C ARG A 152 -0.86 2.03 -16.80
N PHE A 153 -0.15 1.18 -16.09
CA PHE A 153 -0.38 0.88 -14.67
C PHE A 153 0.57 1.62 -13.74
N PHE A 154 1.75 2.00 -14.24
CA PHE A 154 2.77 2.68 -13.44
C PHE A 154 3.42 3.82 -14.22
N TYR A 155 3.51 4.97 -13.56
CA TYR A 155 4.16 6.18 -14.06
C TYR A 155 5.35 6.51 -13.15
N THR A 156 6.56 6.53 -13.69
CA THR A 156 7.76 6.96 -12.95
C THR A 156 7.76 8.47 -12.85
N THR A 157 7.13 9.00 -11.81
CA THR A 157 7.04 10.45 -11.56
C THR A 157 8.23 10.98 -10.78
N GLY A 158 8.99 10.11 -10.13
CA GLY A 158 9.81 10.48 -8.98
C GLY A 158 8.96 10.84 -7.76
N ASP A 159 9.61 11.06 -6.61
CA ASP A 159 8.98 11.58 -5.39
C ASP A 159 9.92 12.59 -4.71
N VAL A 160 9.44 13.79 -4.41
CA VAL A 160 10.20 14.82 -3.73
C VAL A 160 9.68 15.06 -2.33
N ILE A 161 10.55 14.96 -1.34
CA ILE A 161 10.28 15.24 0.07
C ILE A 161 10.81 16.62 0.40
N ILE A 162 9.95 17.51 0.90
CA ILE A 162 10.33 18.88 1.26
C ILE A 162 10.03 19.12 2.72
N ARG A 163 11.03 19.62 3.48
CA ARG A 163 10.92 19.98 4.89
C ARG A 163 11.60 21.31 5.17
N GLU A 164 11.00 22.11 6.04
CA GLU A 164 11.57 23.37 6.49
C GLU A 164 12.84 23.17 7.33
N LYS A 165 12.94 22.04 8.05
CA LYS A 165 14.10 21.66 8.87
C LYS A 165 14.29 20.14 8.85
N PRO A 166 15.48 19.62 9.16
CA PRO A 166 15.70 18.19 9.35
C PRO A 166 14.78 17.61 10.42
N GLU A 167 14.26 16.43 10.16
CA GLU A 167 13.43 15.67 11.11
C GLU A 167 13.81 14.19 11.08
N PRO A 168 13.50 13.37 12.11
CA PRO A 168 13.87 11.95 12.18
C PRO A 168 13.50 11.18 10.92
N PHE A 169 12.33 11.44 10.34
CA PHE A 169 11.88 10.83 9.11
C PHE A 169 12.84 11.06 7.94
N THR A 170 13.25 12.29 7.69
CA THR A 170 14.11 12.63 6.54
C THR A 170 15.54 12.15 6.75
N THR A 171 16.08 12.33 7.95
CA THR A 171 17.43 11.88 8.30
C THR A 171 17.54 10.37 8.15
N ARG A 172 16.63 9.62 8.77
CA ARG A 172 16.64 8.16 8.70
C ARG A 172 16.35 7.64 7.29
N THR A 173 15.50 8.32 6.51
CA THR A 173 15.26 7.97 5.11
C THR A 173 16.56 8.06 4.29
N ALA A 174 17.29 9.17 4.40
CA ALA A 174 18.55 9.36 3.66
C ALA A 174 19.61 8.32 4.06
N GLU A 175 19.73 8.01 5.37
CA GLU A 175 20.63 6.96 5.88
C GLU A 175 20.29 5.59 5.27
N LEU A 176 19.02 5.20 5.31
CA LEU A 176 18.57 3.92 4.77
C LEU A 176 18.74 3.83 3.25
N TRP A 177 18.45 4.92 2.55
CA TRP A 177 18.66 4.98 1.11
C TRP A 177 20.14 4.83 0.75
N THR A 178 21.02 5.51 1.48
CA THR A 178 22.48 5.37 1.30
C THR A 178 22.93 3.94 1.59
N ALA A 179 22.52 3.38 2.73
CA ALA A 179 22.92 2.03 3.15
C ALA A 179 22.43 0.94 2.19
N GLN A 180 21.28 1.12 1.55
CA GLN A 180 20.70 0.15 0.63
C GLN A 180 20.93 0.47 -0.85
N GLY A 181 21.70 1.52 -1.19
CA GLY A 181 22.00 1.90 -2.56
C GLY A 181 20.73 2.34 -3.34
N VAL A 182 19.79 3.00 -2.67
CA VAL A 182 18.68 3.67 -3.36
C VAL A 182 19.22 4.90 -4.08
N ARG A 183 18.84 5.08 -5.33
CA ARG A 183 19.19 6.29 -6.07
C ARG A 183 18.33 7.45 -5.55
N PHE A 184 18.98 8.48 -5.02
CA PHE A 184 18.31 9.71 -4.60
C PHE A 184 19.25 10.92 -4.76
N GLU A 185 18.66 12.10 -4.75
CA GLU A 185 19.39 13.37 -4.78
C GLU A 185 18.99 14.19 -3.54
N SER A 186 19.99 14.81 -2.91
CA SER A 186 19.78 15.85 -1.92
C SER A 186 19.95 17.20 -2.62
N LEU A 187 18.87 17.96 -2.71
CA LEU A 187 18.82 19.22 -3.44
C LEU A 187 18.77 20.39 -2.48
N THR A 188 19.29 21.53 -2.91
CA THR A 188 18.98 22.82 -2.27
C THR A 188 17.58 23.29 -2.68
N ALA A 189 16.96 24.15 -1.88
CA ALA A 189 15.69 24.77 -2.24
C ALA A 189 15.77 25.51 -3.59
N ALA A 190 16.88 26.18 -3.87
CA ALA A 190 17.12 26.86 -5.15
C ALA A 190 17.17 25.88 -6.34
N GLU A 191 17.76 24.71 -6.19
CA GLU A 191 17.73 23.66 -7.22
C GLU A 191 16.34 23.08 -7.44
N ALA A 192 15.59 22.85 -6.37
CA ALA A 192 14.22 22.40 -6.45
C ALA A 192 13.33 23.43 -7.17
N THR A 193 13.46 24.71 -6.84
CA THR A 193 12.73 25.81 -7.49
C THR A 193 13.09 25.91 -8.99
N ARG A 194 14.35 25.69 -9.37
CA ARG A 194 14.74 25.69 -10.80
C ARG A 194 14.15 24.50 -11.55
N ARG A 195 14.10 23.32 -10.91
CA ARG A 195 13.55 22.11 -11.54
C ARG A 195 12.01 22.14 -11.62
N TRP A 196 11.38 22.61 -10.56
CA TRP A 196 9.90 22.60 -10.42
C TRP A 196 9.41 23.96 -9.91
N PRO A 197 9.44 25.01 -10.76
CA PRO A 197 9.09 26.38 -10.35
C PRO A 197 7.61 26.54 -9.92
N GLN A 198 6.76 25.57 -10.27
CA GLN A 198 5.37 25.52 -9.84
C GLN A 198 5.18 24.99 -8.41
N PHE A 199 6.24 24.47 -7.77
CA PHE A 199 6.23 23.98 -6.41
C PHE A 199 7.06 24.89 -5.50
N VAL A 200 6.41 25.52 -4.52
CA VAL A 200 7.10 26.41 -3.58
C VAL A 200 7.95 25.59 -2.63
N SER A 201 9.27 25.73 -2.78
CA SER A 201 10.29 25.07 -1.95
C SER A 201 11.17 26.07 -1.19
N GLU A 202 10.91 27.36 -1.33
CA GLU A 202 11.65 28.43 -0.65
C GLU A 202 11.60 28.26 0.87
N GLY A 203 12.71 28.50 1.56
CA GLY A 203 12.83 28.32 3.01
C GLY A 203 13.04 26.88 3.47
N SER A 204 12.98 25.91 2.58
CA SER A 204 13.20 24.50 2.93
C SER A 204 14.69 24.19 3.11
N GLN A 205 15.05 23.53 4.20
CA GLN A 205 16.41 23.06 4.48
C GLN A 205 16.67 21.63 4.00
N VAL A 206 15.61 20.84 3.79
CA VAL A 206 15.72 19.46 3.33
C VAL A 206 14.83 19.27 2.10
N VAL A 207 15.49 18.88 1.00
CA VAL A 207 14.83 18.43 -0.23
C VAL A 207 15.48 17.13 -0.67
N LEU A 208 14.75 16.01 -0.55
CA LEU A 208 15.21 14.70 -1.01
C LEU A 208 14.38 14.27 -2.20
N TYR A 209 15.02 13.85 -3.27
CA TYR A 209 14.35 13.40 -4.49
C TYR A 209 14.72 11.96 -4.84
N GLU A 210 13.71 11.09 -4.89
CA GLU A 210 13.79 9.68 -5.32
C GLU A 210 13.30 9.57 -6.77
N PRO A 211 14.19 9.53 -7.79
CA PRO A 211 13.78 9.55 -9.20
C PRO A 211 13.08 8.25 -9.65
N ASP A 212 13.32 7.14 -8.96
CA ASP A 212 12.73 5.84 -9.29
C ASP A 212 11.32 5.62 -8.76
N ALA A 213 10.88 6.47 -7.85
CA ALA A 213 9.52 6.47 -7.33
C ALA A 213 8.47 6.79 -8.40
N GLY A 214 7.22 6.52 -8.11
CA GLY A 214 6.17 6.81 -9.08
C GLY A 214 4.75 6.66 -8.53
N VAL A 215 3.82 6.59 -9.45
CA VAL A 215 2.38 6.47 -9.18
C VAL A 215 1.81 5.29 -9.94
N ALA A 216 1.09 4.41 -9.25
CA ALA A 216 0.32 3.34 -9.86
C ALA A 216 -1.16 3.74 -10.02
N ARG A 217 -1.79 3.32 -11.13
CA ARG A 217 -3.24 3.36 -11.31
C ARG A 217 -3.86 2.22 -10.49
N ALA A 218 -4.36 2.56 -9.32
CA ALA A 218 -4.63 1.57 -8.29
C ALA A 218 -5.78 0.64 -8.64
N ARG A 219 -6.95 1.18 -8.95
CA ARG A 219 -8.14 0.40 -9.32
C ARG A 219 -7.88 -0.46 -10.54
N ASP A 220 -7.33 0.14 -11.59
CA ASP A 220 -7.06 -0.55 -12.85
C ASP A 220 -6.07 -1.70 -12.67
N SER A 221 -5.02 -1.48 -11.85
CA SER A 221 -4.03 -2.53 -11.57
C SER A 221 -4.64 -3.72 -10.84
N VAL A 222 -5.55 -3.47 -9.88
CA VAL A 222 -6.24 -4.56 -9.16
C VAL A 222 -7.18 -5.31 -10.10
N GLN A 223 -7.94 -4.59 -10.93
CA GLN A 223 -8.85 -5.20 -11.90
C GLN A 223 -8.07 -6.01 -12.94
N ALA A 224 -6.94 -5.48 -13.43
CA ALA A 224 -6.05 -6.21 -14.33
C ALA A 224 -5.46 -7.46 -13.68
N ALA A 225 -5.01 -7.39 -12.43
CA ALA A 225 -4.50 -8.55 -11.71
C ALA A 225 -5.55 -9.66 -11.56
N VAL A 226 -6.81 -9.29 -11.28
CA VAL A 226 -7.92 -10.25 -11.21
C VAL A 226 -8.27 -10.81 -12.61
N ALA A 227 -8.26 -9.98 -13.65
CA ALA A 227 -8.46 -10.46 -15.02
C ALA A 227 -7.38 -11.48 -15.42
N LEU A 228 -6.11 -11.17 -15.17
CA LEU A 228 -4.99 -12.09 -15.39
C LEU A 228 -5.12 -13.40 -14.58
N ALA A 229 -5.59 -13.30 -13.34
CA ALA A 229 -5.82 -14.46 -12.49
C ALA A 229 -6.95 -15.35 -13.07
N ARG A 230 -8.03 -14.76 -13.54
CA ARG A 230 -9.15 -15.48 -14.18
C ARG A 230 -8.71 -16.15 -15.46
N ASP A 231 -7.95 -15.48 -16.31
CA ASP A 231 -7.39 -16.06 -17.54
C ASP A 231 -6.46 -17.24 -17.25
N ALA A 232 -5.75 -17.17 -16.13
CA ALA A 232 -4.94 -18.29 -15.65
C ALA A 232 -5.78 -19.42 -15.03
N GLY A 233 -7.10 -19.28 -14.90
CA GLY A 233 -8.03 -20.28 -14.38
C GLY A 233 -8.38 -20.13 -12.90
N VAL A 234 -8.27 -18.93 -12.31
CA VAL A 234 -8.86 -18.62 -11.01
C VAL A 234 -10.37 -18.47 -11.18
N GLU A 235 -11.14 -19.22 -10.39
CA GLU A 235 -12.57 -19.01 -10.25
C GLU A 235 -12.86 -17.75 -9.43
N PHE A 236 -13.65 -16.82 -9.98
CA PHE A 236 -14.09 -15.64 -9.22
C PHE A 236 -15.56 -15.77 -8.81
N LYS A 237 -15.85 -15.55 -7.53
CA LYS A 237 -17.20 -15.53 -6.97
C LYS A 237 -17.49 -14.17 -6.32
N LEU A 238 -18.60 -13.58 -6.71
CA LEU A 238 -19.14 -12.39 -6.05
C LEU A 238 -20.08 -12.84 -4.92
N GLY A 239 -19.81 -12.39 -3.70
CA GLY A 239 -20.65 -12.71 -2.56
C GLY A 239 -19.95 -12.42 -1.24
N ARG A 240 -20.76 -12.19 -0.21
CA ARG A 240 -20.28 -12.05 1.17
C ARG A 240 -20.17 -13.42 1.80
N ILE A 241 -19.03 -13.64 2.50
CA ILE A 241 -18.77 -14.89 3.21
C ILE A 241 -18.70 -14.67 4.72
N ARG A 242 -18.87 -15.77 5.44
CA ARG A 242 -18.55 -15.91 6.86
C ARG A 242 -17.48 -16.98 7.02
N PRO A 243 -16.47 -16.76 7.88
CA PRO A 243 -15.47 -17.77 8.19
C PRO A 243 -16.13 -19.02 8.76
N GLY A 244 -15.57 -20.18 8.43
CA GLY A 244 -15.96 -21.45 9.04
C GLY A 244 -15.53 -21.54 10.50
N ALA A 245 -16.12 -22.45 11.26
CA ALA A 245 -15.67 -22.77 12.60
C ALA A 245 -14.25 -23.35 12.57
N VAL A 246 -13.49 -23.12 13.63
CA VAL A 246 -12.19 -23.77 13.81
C VAL A 246 -12.39 -24.98 14.72
N ALA A 247 -12.20 -26.16 14.15
CA ALA A 247 -12.34 -27.44 14.84
C ALA A 247 -11.19 -28.38 14.46
N GLY A 248 -10.70 -29.15 15.42
CA GLY A 248 -9.61 -30.11 15.18
C GLY A 248 -8.33 -29.49 14.59
N GLY A 249 -8.04 -28.22 14.90
CA GLY A 249 -6.85 -27.51 14.40
C GLY A 249 -6.97 -26.97 12.97
N THR A 250 -8.16 -27.00 12.37
CA THR A 250 -8.42 -26.50 11.02
C THR A 250 -9.70 -25.66 10.96
N MET A 251 -9.75 -24.70 10.04
CA MET A 251 -10.98 -24.00 9.70
C MET A 251 -11.80 -24.86 8.73
N GLU A 252 -13.09 -24.97 9.03
CA GLU A 252 -14.06 -25.63 8.16
C GLU A 252 -14.40 -24.79 6.93
N ALA A 253 -15.36 -25.28 6.12
CA ALA A 253 -15.85 -24.58 4.93
C ALA A 253 -16.41 -23.21 5.29
N LEU A 254 -16.09 -22.20 4.45
CA LEU A 254 -16.76 -20.90 4.49
C LEU A 254 -18.22 -21.04 4.11
N SER A 255 -19.07 -20.10 4.53
CA SER A 255 -20.45 -20.02 4.09
C SER A 255 -20.76 -18.66 3.46
N PHE A 256 -21.52 -18.65 2.38
CA PHE A 256 -22.13 -17.45 1.83
C PHE A 256 -23.40 -17.07 2.60
N ASP A 257 -23.87 -15.84 2.42
CA ASP A 257 -25.11 -15.38 3.08
C ASP A 257 -26.36 -16.17 2.62
N ASP A 258 -26.32 -16.80 1.44
CA ASP A 258 -27.37 -17.68 0.93
C ASP A 258 -27.30 -19.11 1.50
N GLY A 259 -26.36 -19.39 2.39
CA GLY A 259 -26.13 -20.70 2.98
C GLY A 259 -25.23 -21.64 2.18
N THR A 260 -24.85 -21.28 0.95
CA THR A 260 -23.90 -22.07 0.16
C THR A 260 -22.55 -22.19 0.88
N ARG A 261 -22.01 -23.41 0.93
CA ARG A 261 -20.70 -23.68 1.56
C ARG A 261 -19.59 -23.78 0.52
N LEU A 262 -18.43 -23.27 0.88
CA LEU A 262 -17.21 -23.32 0.05
C LEU A 262 -16.06 -23.95 0.85
N ALA A 263 -15.78 -25.23 0.54
CA ALA A 263 -14.70 -25.99 1.16
C ALA A 263 -13.42 -25.87 0.34
N ALA A 264 -12.28 -25.80 1.02
CA ALA A 264 -10.95 -25.78 0.43
C ALA A 264 -9.91 -26.37 1.38
N ASP A 265 -8.71 -26.64 0.87
CA ASP A 265 -7.59 -27.13 1.68
C ASP A 265 -6.97 -25.99 2.52
N ALA A 266 -7.04 -24.73 2.03
CA ALA A 266 -6.64 -23.55 2.80
C ALA A 266 -7.45 -22.31 2.43
N TYR A 267 -7.43 -21.34 3.37
CA TYR A 267 -8.14 -20.08 3.28
C TYR A 267 -7.17 -18.93 3.55
N VAL A 268 -7.22 -17.89 2.70
CA VAL A 268 -6.43 -16.67 2.86
C VAL A 268 -7.36 -15.48 2.89
N PHE A 269 -7.42 -14.81 4.03
CA PHE A 269 -8.26 -13.64 4.19
C PHE A 269 -7.45 -12.37 3.93
N CYS A 270 -7.80 -11.64 2.86
CA CYS A 270 -7.22 -10.35 2.44
C CYS A 270 -8.28 -9.25 2.55
N CYS A 271 -8.95 -9.17 3.69
CA CYS A 271 -10.22 -8.47 3.83
C CYS A 271 -10.09 -7.00 4.24
N GLY A 272 -8.85 -6.46 4.38
CA GLY A 272 -8.62 -5.05 4.68
C GLY A 272 -9.46 -4.55 5.87
N PRO A 273 -10.22 -3.44 5.71
CA PRO A 273 -10.98 -2.85 6.81
C PRO A 273 -12.14 -3.72 7.31
N TRP A 274 -12.48 -4.83 6.65
CA TRP A 274 -13.50 -5.76 7.13
C TRP A 274 -12.99 -6.81 8.14
N PHE A 275 -11.70 -6.87 8.44
CA PHE A 275 -11.16 -7.85 9.41
C PHE A 275 -11.86 -7.84 10.76
N PRO A 276 -12.15 -6.69 11.41
CA PRO A 276 -12.87 -6.69 12.69
C PRO A 276 -14.30 -7.23 12.61
N LYS A 277 -14.94 -7.15 11.43
CA LYS A 277 -16.29 -7.72 11.22
C LYS A 277 -16.24 -9.24 11.04
N LEU A 278 -15.19 -9.76 10.41
CA LEU A 278 -15.01 -11.19 10.15
C LEU A 278 -14.39 -11.93 11.33
N PHE A 279 -13.50 -11.28 12.07
CA PHE A 279 -12.75 -11.83 13.18
C PHE A 279 -12.75 -10.87 14.37
N PRO A 280 -13.91 -10.56 14.98
CA PRO A 280 -14.01 -9.53 16.01
C PRO A 280 -13.12 -9.81 17.23
N SER A 281 -13.12 -11.03 17.76
CA SER A 281 -12.29 -11.43 18.89
C SER A 281 -10.78 -11.41 18.62
N LEU A 282 -10.38 -11.45 17.34
CA LEU A 282 -8.99 -11.50 16.94
C LEU A 282 -8.47 -10.13 16.52
N MET A 283 -9.29 -9.33 15.82
CA MET A 283 -8.79 -8.14 15.12
C MET A 283 -9.30 -6.82 15.69
N GLN A 284 -10.40 -6.81 16.43
CA GLN A 284 -11.01 -5.56 16.91
C GLN A 284 -10.09 -4.74 17.83
N THR A 285 -9.26 -5.41 18.62
CA THR A 285 -8.32 -4.76 19.54
C THR A 285 -6.90 -4.64 18.97
N ARG A 286 -6.61 -5.29 17.82
CA ARG A 286 -5.27 -5.31 17.22
C ARG A 286 -5.10 -4.40 16.03
N MET A 287 -6.20 -3.85 15.54
CA MET A 287 -6.16 -2.88 14.44
C MET A 287 -7.20 -1.78 14.60
N ARG A 288 -6.92 -0.64 13.97
CA ARG A 288 -7.85 0.48 13.81
C ARG A 288 -8.09 0.73 12.34
N ILE A 289 -9.21 1.39 12.02
CA ILE A 289 -9.64 1.67 10.64
C ILE A 289 -9.89 3.18 10.49
N PRO A 290 -8.83 4.01 10.48
CA PRO A 290 -9.00 5.43 10.24
C PRO A 290 -9.44 5.71 8.81
N ILE A 291 -9.97 6.92 8.59
CA ILE A 291 -10.40 7.40 7.28
C ILE A 291 -9.42 8.46 6.78
N GLY A 292 -8.79 8.20 5.65
CA GLY A 292 -7.99 9.17 4.93
C GLY A 292 -8.82 9.90 3.88
N HIS A 293 -8.50 11.17 3.66
CA HIS A 293 -9.18 12.02 2.69
C HIS A 293 -8.27 12.35 1.52
N VAL A 294 -8.83 12.30 0.33
CA VAL A 294 -8.15 12.61 -0.93
C VAL A 294 -9.01 13.61 -1.69
N CYS A 295 -8.36 14.66 -2.20
CA CYS A 295 -8.98 15.62 -3.10
C CYS A 295 -8.23 15.62 -4.44
N TYR A 296 -8.96 15.75 -5.53
CA TYR A 296 -8.43 15.93 -6.87
C TYR A 296 -8.87 17.28 -7.40
N PHE A 297 -7.92 18.09 -7.82
CA PHE A 297 -8.15 19.43 -8.33
C PHE A 297 -7.85 19.50 -9.82
N ALA A 298 -8.66 20.25 -10.56
CA ALA A 298 -8.43 20.50 -11.97
C ALA A 298 -7.07 21.18 -12.17
N THR A 299 -6.38 20.85 -13.25
CA THR A 299 -5.23 21.63 -13.71
C THR A 299 -5.72 22.68 -14.71
N PRO A 300 -5.11 23.90 -14.75
CA PRO A 300 -5.51 24.91 -15.71
C PRO A 300 -5.39 24.39 -17.15
N GLU A 301 -6.32 24.75 -18.00
CA GLU A 301 -6.31 24.38 -19.42
C GLU A 301 -5.02 24.92 -20.10
N GLY A 302 -4.37 24.05 -20.87
CA GLY A 302 -3.12 24.40 -21.55
C GLY A 302 -1.86 24.45 -20.66
N ASP A 303 -2.01 24.32 -19.32
CA ASP A 303 -0.89 24.34 -18.38
C ASP A 303 -0.44 22.92 -18.00
N ALA A 304 0.56 22.42 -18.70
CA ALA A 304 1.09 21.09 -18.45
C ALA A 304 1.99 20.99 -17.19
N ARG A 305 2.32 22.11 -16.52
CA ARG A 305 3.26 22.11 -15.39
C ARG A 305 2.82 21.22 -14.23
N PHE A 306 1.50 21.01 -14.05
CA PHE A 306 0.92 20.18 -13.00
C PHE A 306 0.57 18.76 -13.45
N GLN A 307 0.99 18.40 -14.65
CA GLN A 307 0.76 17.10 -15.25
C GLN A 307 2.06 16.29 -15.34
N PHE A 308 1.94 14.96 -15.31
CA PHE A 308 3.06 14.08 -15.63
C PHE A 308 3.54 14.34 -17.07
N PRO A 309 4.87 14.43 -17.34
CA PRO A 309 6.01 14.20 -16.44
C PRO A 309 6.60 15.47 -15.80
N ASN A 310 5.94 16.62 -15.85
CA ASN A 310 6.56 17.93 -15.60
C ASN A 310 6.71 18.26 -14.10
N ILE A 311 6.12 17.48 -13.21
CA ILE A 311 6.28 17.60 -11.76
C ILE A 311 6.30 16.20 -11.13
N PRO A 312 7.15 15.94 -10.13
CA PRO A 312 7.15 14.66 -9.42
C PRO A 312 5.96 14.52 -8.46
N SER A 313 5.77 13.33 -7.92
CA SER A 313 5.04 13.16 -6.66
C SER A 313 5.74 13.96 -5.56
N TRP A 314 4.99 14.39 -4.57
CA TRP A 314 5.51 15.28 -3.55
C TRP A 314 5.03 14.90 -2.15
N ASN A 315 5.84 15.26 -1.15
CA ASN A 315 5.62 14.96 0.25
C ASN A 315 6.06 16.15 1.12
N VAL A 316 5.08 16.82 1.71
CA VAL A 316 5.28 17.86 2.73
C VAL A 316 4.76 17.34 4.08
N PRO A 317 5.02 18.00 5.22
CA PRO A 317 4.54 17.49 6.52
C PRO A 317 3.05 17.14 6.51
N GLY A 318 2.72 15.90 6.86
CA GLY A 318 1.33 15.40 6.92
C GLY A 318 0.60 15.23 5.58
N VAL A 319 1.16 15.69 4.45
CA VAL A 319 0.46 15.71 3.17
C VAL A 319 1.32 15.14 2.04
N THR A 320 0.67 14.38 1.17
CA THR A 320 1.29 13.83 -0.04
C THR A 320 0.40 14.04 -1.25
N GLY A 321 0.99 14.15 -2.41
CA GLY A 321 0.23 14.24 -3.65
C GLY A 321 1.09 13.93 -4.87
N TRP A 322 0.48 14.04 -6.04
CA TRP A 322 1.14 13.80 -7.32
C TRP A 322 0.42 14.47 -8.47
N PRO A 323 1.11 14.60 -9.63
CA PRO A 323 0.56 15.26 -10.80
C PRO A 323 -0.70 14.58 -11.33
N ALA A 324 -1.46 15.32 -12.11
CA ALA A 324 -2.46 14.74 -12.98
C ALA A 324 -1.78 13.76 -13.96
N LEU A 325 -2.34 12.56 -14.10
CA LEU A 325 -1.83 11.55 -15.01
C LEU A 325 -2.50 11.65 -16.37
N PRO A 326 -1.81 11.28 -17.47
CA PRO A 326 -2.46 11.17 -18.78
C PRO A 326 -3.65 10.21 -18.74
N VAL A 327 -4.70 10.51 -19.48
CA VAL A 327 -5.97 9.74 -19.55
C VAL A 327 -6.69 9.56 -18.20
N ASP A 328 -6.32 10.37 -17.22
CA ASP A 328 -6.95 10.40 -15.89
C ASP A 328 -7.67 11.74 -15.73
N ASN A 329 -8.99 11.73 -15.73
CA ASN A 329 -9.80 12.95 -15.60
C ASN A 329 -9.90 13.48 -14.16
N HIS A 330 -9.19 12.86 -13.19
CA HIS A 330 -9.29 13.28 -11.80
C HIS A 330 -8.50 14.55 -11.52
N GLY A 331 -7.30 14.70 -12.10
CA GLY A 331 -6.49 15.90 -11.96
C GLY A 331 -5.37 15.79 -10.91
N PHE A 332 -4.96 16.95 -10.37
CA PHE A 332 -3.87 17.07 -9.40
C PHE A 332 -4.33 16.57 -8.02
N ARG A 333 -3.62 15.61 -7.47
CA ARG A 333 -4.04 14.91 -6.25
C ARG A 333 -3.38 15.46 -4.99
N VAL A 334 -4.20 15.66 -3.95
CA VAL A 334 -3.78 16.01 -2.59
C VAL A 334 -4.35 14.99 -1.61
N ARG A 335 -3.51 14.37 -0.79
CA ARG A 335 -3.91 13.50 0.33
C ARG A 335 -3.41 14.07 1.64
N GLY A 336 -4.29 14.38 2.53
CA GLY A 336 -4.05 15.11 3.77
C GLY A 336 -4.58 16.53 3.68
N ALA A 337 -4.47 17.25 4.76
CA ALA A 337 -5.01 18.60 4.88
C ALA A 337 -4.20 19.38 5.91
N PHE A 338 -4.02 20.68 5.69
CA PHE A 338 -3.53 21.57 6.72
C PHE A 338 -4.67 22.01 7.64
N ALA A 339 -4.39 22.06 8.94
CA ALA A 339 -5.29 22.66 9.91
C ALA A 339 -5.57 24.13 9.55
N PRO A 340 -6.71 24.72 9.95
CA PRO A 340 -6.90 26.14 9.89
C PRO A 340 -5.79 26.85 10.69
N PRO A 341 -5.38 28.07 10.29
CA PRO A 341 -4.45 28.85 11.09
C PRO A 341 -5.02 29.02 12.49
N ALA A 342 -4.14 28.92 13.49
CA ALA A 342 -4.56 29.20 14.86
C ALA A 342 -5.15 30.62 14.94
N PRO A 343 -6.24 30.83 15.70
CA PRO A 343 -6.77 32.17 15.92
C PRO A 343 -5.68 33.07 16.50
N LEU A 344 -5.61 34.28 16.03
CA LEU A 344 -4.72 35.29 16.61
C LEU A 344 -5.06 35.46 18.08
N ARG A 345 -4.06 35.29 18.93
CA ARG A 345 -4.19 35.41 20.39
C ARG A 345 -3.31 36.54 20.90
N ALA A 346 -3.69 37.10 22.00
CA ALA A 346 -2.81 37.96 22.77
C ALA A 346 -1.65 37.13 23.34
N ALA A 347 -0.46 37.72 23.48
CA ALA A 347 0.75 37.01 23.89
C ALA A 347 0.66 36.42 25.32
N ASP A 348 -0.28 36.90 26.10
CA ASP A 348 -0.57 36.54 27.50
C ASP A 348 -1.77 35.57 27.64
N GLU A 349 -2.39 35.17 26.56
CA GLU A 349 -3.54 34.25 26.57
C GLU A 349 -3.09 32.79 26.60
N GLU A 350 -3.41 32.06 27.68
CA GLU A 350 -3.11 30.62 27.77
C GLU A 350 -3.74 29.83 26.60
N PRO A 351 -3.02 28.86 26.04
CA PRO A 351 -3.61 27.99 25.00
C PRO A 351 -4.82 27.25 25.59
N PRO A 352 -5.93 27.11 24.81
CA PRO A 352 -7.06 26.34 25.27
C PRO A 352 -6.58 24.91 25.54
N PRO A 353 -7.19 24.20 26.48
CA PRO A 353 -6.96 22.79 26.64
C PRO A 353 -7.22 22.08 25.29
N PRO A 354 -6.46 21.03 24.98
CA PRO A 354 -6.71 20.25 23.78
C PRO A 354 -8.19 19.84 23.74
N PRO A 355 -8.85 19.92 22.58
CA PRO A 355 -10.25 19.53 22.48
C PRO A 355 -10.42 18.12 23.01
N ALA A 356 -11.49 17.90 23.80
CA ALA A 356 -11.83 16.57 24.26
C ALA A 356 -11.97 15.63 23.04
N PRO A 357 -11.49 14.38 23.15
CA PRO A 357 -11.65 13.42 22.07
C PRO A 357 -13.12 13.34 21.64
N VAL A 358 -13.40 13.70 20.41
CA VAL A 358 -14.77 13.56 19.87
C VAL A 358 -15.03 12.06 19.76
N PRO A 359 -16.12 11.55 20.39
CA PRO A 359 -16.47 10.16 20.22
C PRO A 359 -16.64 9.84 18.74
N VAL A 360 -15.82 8.93 18.22
CA VAL A 360 -15.90 8.52 16.81
C VAL A 360 -17.20 7.73 16.64
N ASP A 361 -18.10 8.20 15.79
CA ASP A 361 -19.28 7.44 15.41
C ASP A 361 -18.85 6.09 14.81
N PRO A 362 -19.18 4.94 15.44
CA PRO A 362 -18.79 3.63 14.92
C PRO A 362 -19.18 3.40 13.46
N ARG A 363 -20.25 4.09 12.99
CA ARG A 363 -20.70 4.01 11.59
C ARG A 363 -19.72 4.67 10.62
N THR A 364 -18.96 5.67 11.05
CA THR A 364 -17.96 6.33 10.19
C THR A 364 -16.77 5.44 9.93
N GLN A 365 -16.48 4.48 10.81
CA GLN A 365 -15.43 3.48 10.66
C GLN A 365 -15.91 2.17 10.04
N ASP A 366 -17.22 1.97 9.89
CA ASP A 366 -17.76 0.79 9.24
C ASP A 366 -17.52 0.87 7.71
N PRO A 367 -16.76 -0.04 7.11
CA PRO A 367 -16.46 0.02 5.69
C PRO A 367 -17.69 -0.16 4.78
N ASP A 368 -18.79 -0.71 5.29
CA ASP A 368 -20.03 -0.86 4.53
C ASP A 368 -20.91 0.39 4.61
N LEU A 369 -20.87 1.14 5.72
CA LEU A 369 -21.81 2.23 6.02
C LEU A 369 -21.19 3.63 5.91
N SER A 370 -19.87 3.76 6.08
CA SER A 370 -19.19 5.06 6.10
C SER A 370 -19.36 5.85 4.80
N PRO A 371 -19.37 7.19 4.88
CA PRO A 371 -19.40 8.05 3.70
C PRO A 371 -18.15 7.85 2.86
N ARG A 372 -18.27 8.12 1.55
CA ARG A 372 -17.16 8.06 0.59
C ARG A 372 -16.69 9.43 0.12
N TRP A 373 -17.30 10.47 0.65
CA TRP A 373 -16.98 11.86 0.35
C TRP A 373 -16.14 12.47 1.47
N SER A 374 -15.20 13.32 1.11
CA SER A 374 -14.44 14.07 2.09
C SER A 374 -15.34 15.13 2.74
N ALA A 375 -15.20 15.32 4.05
CA ALA A 375 -15.83 16.43 4.74
C ALA A 375 -15.29 17.76 4.21
N GLN A 376 -16.11 18.83 4.25
CA GLN A 376 -15.75 20.16 3.74
C GLN A 376 -14.47 20.68 4.37
N GLU A 377 -14.31 20.51 5.68
CA GLU A 377 -13.09 20.89 6.41
C GLU A 377 -11.80 20.28 5.81
N ARG A 378 -11.87 19.02 5.35
CA ARG A 378 -10.73 18.33 4.71
C ARG A 378 -10.46 18.87 3.31
N ILE A 379 -11.51 19.26 2.58
CA ILE A 379 -11.39 19.94 1.28
C ILE A 379 -10.70 21.29 1.46
N ASP A 380 -11.17 22.08 2.42
CA ASP A 380 -10.60 23.39 2.75
C ASP A 380 -9.13 23.28 3.20
N GLY A 381 -8.83 22.27 4.02
CA GLY A 381 -7.46 21.95 4.43
C GLY A 381 -6.57 21.56 3.26
N SER A 382 -7.08 20.77 2.31
CA SER A 382 -6.34 20.44 1.08
C SER A 382 -6.12 21.69 0.20
N ARG A 383 -7.08 22.61 0.16
CA ARG A 383 -6.93 23.90 -0.53
C ARG A 383 -5.85 24.76 0.11
N ARG A 384 -5.76 24.81 1.45
CA ARG A 384 -4.64 25.49 2.14
C ARG A 384 -3.28 24.92 1.77
N VAL A 385 -3.18 23.62 1.49
CA VAL A 385 -1.94 23.03 0.97
C VAL A 385 -1.60 23.59 -0.40
N LEU A 386 -2.59 23.70 -1.29
CA LEU A 386 -2.40 24.31 -2.61
C LEU A 386 -1.98 25.77 -2.50
N GLN A 387 -2.64 26.55 -1.66
CA GLN A 387 -2.30 27.97 -1.42
C GLN A 387 -0.86 28.15 -0.98
N LYS A 388 -0.35 27.27 -0.11
CA LYS A 388 1.03 27.35 0.40
C LYS A 388 2.06 26.86 -0.63
N HIS A 389 1.82 25.71 -1.25
CA HIS A 389 2.85 24.99 -2.01
C HIS A 389 2.65 25.04 -3.52
N PHE A 390 1.45 25.32 -3.99
CA PHE A 390 1.07 25.37 -5.41
C PHE A 390 0.17 26.55 -5.70
N PRO A 391 0.61 27.82 -5.52
CA PRO A 391 -0.27 28.98 -5.57
C PRO A 391 -1.09 29.10 -6.86
N ALA A 392 -0.55 28.63 -7.99
CA ALA A 392 -1.28 28.64 -9.26
C ALA A 392 -2.49 27.66 -9.28
N LEU A 393 -2.60 26.75 -8.31
CA LEU A 393 -3.74 25.84 -8.10
C LEU A 393 -4.61 26.25 -6.91
N ALA A 394 -4.36 27.39 -6.26
CA ALA A 394 -5.08 27.82 -5.07
C ALA A 394 -6.60 27.84 -5.26
N GLU A 395 -7.05 28.34 -6.40
CA GLU A 395 -8.46 28.45 -6.78
C GLU A 395 -8.92 27.38 -7.78
N ALA A 396 -8.09 26.33 -7.98
CA ALA A 396 -8.42 25.26 -8.93
C ALA A 396 -9.75 24.58 -8.56
N PRO A 397 -10.64 24.30 -9.52
CA PRO A 397 -11.87 23.58 -9.26
C PRO A 397 -11.60 22.19 -8.63
N LEU A 398 -12.44 21.81 -7.69
CA LEU A 398 -12.43 20.47 -7.12
C LEU A 398 -13.15 19.53 -8.08
N ASN A 399 -12.43 18.57 -8.66
CA ASN A 399 -13.02 17.58 -9.58
C ASN A 399 -13.69 16.43 -8.83
N SER A 400 -13.04 15.90 -7.80
CA SER A 400 -13.58 14.80 -7.01
C SER A 400 -12.91 14.69 -5.64
N THR A 401 -13.59 14.00 -4.73
CA THR A 401 -13.04 13.65 -3.43
C THR A 401 -13.27 12.18 -3.14
N ARG A 402 -12.46 11.65 -2.23
CA ARG A 402 -12.65 10.32 -1.70
C ARG A 402 -12.29 10.25 -0.22
N ALA A 403 -13.23 9.76 0.57
CA ALA A 403 -12.95 9.26 1.92
C ALA A 403 -12.65 7.76 1.81
N CYS A 404 -11.47 7.35 2.26
CA CYS A 404 -10.97 6.00 2.05
C CYS A 404 -10.51 5.40 3.38
N HIS A 405 -11.09 4.26 3.76
CA HIS A 405 -10.57 3.52 4.90
C HIS A 405 -9.17 3.00 4.62
N TYR A 406 -8.35 2.95 5.67
CA TYR A 406 -7.11 2.20 5.68
C TYR A 406 -6.97 1.49 7.03
N GLU A 407 -6.00 0.60 7.13
CA GLU A 407 -5.80 -0.19 8.33
C GLU A 407 -4.49 0.23 9.02
N SER A 408 -4.49 0.22 10.35
CA SER A 408 -3.31 0.39 11.18
C SER A 408 -3.28 -0.68 12.26
N SER A 409 -2.18 -1.44 12.36
CA SER A 409 -1.97 -2.42 13.42
C SER A 409 -1.26 -1.80 14.62
N VAL A 410 -1.44 -2.39 15.79
CA VAL A 410 -0.83 -1.94 17.05
C VAL A 410 0.70 -1.92 16.99
N ASN A 411 1.32 -2.84 16.24
CA ASN A 411 2.78 -2.94 16.09
C ASN A 411 3.32 -2.17 14.86
N ARG A 412 2.49 -1.42 14.16
CA ARG A 412 2.85 -0.65 12.95
C ARG A 412 3.48 -1.48 11.83
N ASN A 413 3.16 -2.77 11.75
CA ASN A 413 3.59 -3.66 10.69
C ASN A 413 2.40 -4.27 9.96
N PHE A 414 2.67 -4.88 8.80
CA PHE A 414 1.72 -5.73 8.11
C PHE A 414 1.45 -6.98 8.93
N ILE A 415 0.34 -7.66 8.65
CA ILE A 415 0.04 -8.95 9.25
C ILE A 415 -0.09 -9.99 8.12
N VAL A 416 0.79 -11.00 8.15
CA VAL A 416 0.71 -12.19 7.31
C VAL A 416 1.00 -13.39 8.20
N ASP A 417 -0.05 -13.94 8.80
CA ASP A 417 0.08 -15.00 9.79
C ASP A 417 -1.12 -15.96 9.74
N ARG A 418 -0.96 -17.10 10.37
CA ARG A 418 -2.06 -18.06 10.55
C ARG A 418 -3.05 -17.56 11.58
N ILE A 419 -4.32 -17.88 11.35
CA ILE A 419 -5.35 -17.69 12.37
C ILE A 419 -5.08 -18.64 13.52
N PRO A 420 -5.04 -18.17 14.78
CA PRO A 420 -4.81 -19.02 15.94
C PRO A 420 -5.72 -20.22 15.96
N GLY A 421 -5.16 -21.42 16.16
CA GLY A 421 -5.90 -22.68 16.18
C GLY A 421 -6.29 -23.22 14.80
N ALA A 422 -6.01 -22.53 13.69
CA ALA A 422 -6.36 -22.95 12.33
C ALA A 422 -5.12 -23.06 11.44
N SER A 423 -4.61 -24.26 11.31
CA SER A 423 -3.38 -24.53 10.52
C SER A 423 -3.53 -24.27 9.02
N ASN A 424 -4.77 -24.22 8.51
CA ASN A 424 -5.12 -24.02 7.11
C ASN A 424 -5.70 -22.62 6.80
N ALA A 425 -5.71 -21.68 7.75
CA ALA A 425 -6.28 -20.37 7.54
C ALA A 425 -5.29 -19.25 7.86
N TRP A 426 -5.25 -18.23 7.00
CA TRP A 426 -4.30 -17.13 7.03
C TRP A 426 -5.00 -15.78 7.04
N ILE A 427 -4.46 -14.83 7.79
CA ILE A 427 -4.73 -13.39 7.63
C ILE A 427 -3.57 -12.80 6.83
N ALA A 428 -3.88 -12.01 5.81
CA ALA A 428 -2.91 -11.25 5.04
C ALA A 428 -3.47 -9.85 4.78
N GLY A 429 -2.99 -8.86 5.53
CA GLY A 429 -3.52 -7.50 5.43
C GLY A 429 -2.92 -6.52 6.41
N VAL A 430 -3.73 -5.56 6.82
CA VAL A 430 -3.42 -4.43 7.70
C VAL A 430 -2.29 -3.58 7.11
N GLY A 431 -2.64 -2.92 6.01
CA GLY A 431 -1.70 -2.24 5.11
C GLY A 431 -1.03 -0.98 5.62
N GLN A 432 -1.27 -0.51 6.85
CA GLN A 432 -0.63 0.67 7.47
C GLN A 432 -0.75 1.96 6.62
N ALA A 433 -1.85 2.17 5.90
CA ALA A 433 -2.00 3.20 4.87
C ALA A 433 -0.98 3.13 3.71
N GLU A 434 -0.07 2.16 3.74
CA GLU A 434 1.06 2.03 2.81
C GLU A 434 1.00 0.74 1.97
N GLY A 435 0.13 -0.21 2.32
CA GLY A 435 0.11 -1.58 1.80
C GLY A 435 -0.10 -1.72 0.30
N PHE A 436 -0.71 -0.75 -0.37
CA PHE A 436 -0.95 -0.84 -1.81
C PHE A 436 0.35 -0.98 -2.60
N LYS A 437 1.37 -0.17 -2.32
CA LYS A 437 2.64 -0.21 -3.05
C LYS A 437 3.35 -1.54 -2.96
N PHE A 438 3.16 -2.26 -1.85
CA PHE A 438 3.73 -3.58 -1.62
C PHE A 438 2.89 -4.73 -2.20
N SER A 439 1.67 -4.46 -2.69
CA SER A 439 0.72 -5.52 -3.04
C SER A 439 1.28 -6.57 -4.01
N ILE A 440 2.09 -6.15 -4.95
CA ILE A 440 2.67 -7.03 -5.95
C ILE A 440 3.70 -8.01 -5.35
N VAL A 441 4.61 -7.52 -4.50
CA VAL A 441 5.57 -8.37 -3.78
C VAL A 441 4.92 -9.12 -2.61
N MET A 442 3.90 -8.51 -2.01
CA MET A 442 3.14 -9.14 -0.93
C MET A 442 2.32 -10.32 -1.43
N GLY A 443 1.76 -10.20 -2.65
CA GLY A 443 1.08 -11.33 -3.29
C GLY A 443 2.02 -12.52 -3.54
N GLU A 444 3.27 -12.26 -3.95
CA GLU A 444 4.32 -13.29 -4.07
C GLU A 444 4.62 -13.91 -2.69
N TYR A 445 4.81 -13.08 -1.66
CA TYR A 445 5.13 -13.54 -0.31
C TYR A 445 4.00 -14.36 0.33
N VAL A 446 2.77 -13.86 0.29
CA VAL A 446 1.61 -14.58 0.86
C VAL A 446 1.42 -15.94 0.15
N ALA A 447 1.52 -15.95 -1.18
CA ALA A 447 1.42 -17.20 -1.94
C ALA A 447 2.50 -18.21 -1.49
N SER A 448 3.77 -17.78 -1.35
CA SER A 448 4.86 -18.65 -0.91
C SER A 448 4.63 -19.20 0.50
N ARG A 449 4.13 -18.36 1.42
CA ARG A 449 3.79 -18.80 2.79
C ARG A 449 2.69 -19.85 2.81
N VAL A 450 1.66 -19.66 2.01
CA VAL A 450 0.50 -20.57 1.93
C VAL A 450 0.89 -21.94 1.37
N ILE A 451 1.76 -21.98 0.36
CA ILE A 451 2.25 -23.24 -0.22
C ILE A 451 3.37 -23.90 0.60
N GLY A 452 3.70 -23.36 1.76
CA GLY A 452 4.65 -23.93 2.70
C GLY A 452 6.12 -23.70 2.36
N GLU A 453 6.45 -22.66 1.60
CA GLU A 453 7.84 -22.23 1.45
C GLU A 453 8.34 -21.58 2.74
N LEU A 454 9.51 -21.99 3.17
CA LEU A 454 10.22 -21.32 4.25
C LEU A 454 10.74 -19.99 3.70
N GLY A 455 10.06 -18.91 4.03
CA GLY A 455 10.53 -17.56 3.75
C GLY A 455 11.61 -17.14 4.74
N ASP A 456 12.07 -15.88 4.59
CA ASP A 456 12.98 -15.26 5.57
C ASP A 456 12.31 -15.24 6.95
N PRO A 457 12.93 -15.85 7.99
CA PRO A 457 12.38 -15.87 9.34
C PRO A 457 12.16 -14.48 9.93
N LEU A 458 13.01 -13.52 9.59
CA LEU A 458 12.89 -12.13 10.07
C LEU A 458 11.64 -11.46 9.50
N VAL A 459 11.32 -11.70 8.24
CA VAL A 459 10.10 -11.22 7.60
C VAL A 459 8.86 -11.87 8.22
N ALA A 460 8.94 -13.18 8.46
CA ALA A 460 7.85 -13.92 9.07
C ALA A 460 7.58 -13.43 10.50
N GLU A 461 8.62 -13.13 11.27
CA GLU A 461 8.52 -12.57 12.61
C GLU A 461 7.95 -11.15 12.59
N ALA A 462 8.43 -10.29 11.68
CA ALA A 462 7.96 -8.91 11.54
C ALA A 462 6.47 -8.82 11.20
N PHE A 463 5.94 -9.79 10.46
CA PHE A 463 4.54 -9.79 9.99
C PHE A 463 3.61 -10.72 10.77
N LYS A 464 4.06 -11.21 11.91
CA LYS A 464 3.20 -11.97 12.81
C LYS A 464 1.99 -11.18 13.28
N LEU A 465 0.93 -11.91 13.60
CA LEU A 465 -0.19 -11.38 14.35
C LEU A 465 0.31 -10.84 15.71
N PRO A 466 0.14 -9.56 16.01
CA PRO A 466 0.63 -9.00 17.27
C PRO A 466 -0.13 -9.59 18.46
N THR A 467 0.59 -9.86 19.54
CA THR A 467 -0.01 -10.23 20.84
C THR A 467 -0.51 -9.02 21.60
N ALA A 468 0.11 -7.86 21.38
CA ALA A 468 -0.32 -6.59 21.97
C ALA A 468 -1.69 -6.16 21.41
N GLU A 469 -2.42 -5.40 22.20
CA GLU A 469 -3.69 -4.80 21.85
C GLU A 469 -3.60 -3.27 21.97
N TYR A 470 -4.46 -2.56 21.23
CA TYR A 470 -4.56 -1.12 21.35
C TYR A 470 -5.09 -0.73 22.73
N ASP A 471 -4.40 0.23 23.36
CA ASP A 471 -4.95 1.00 24.45
C ASP A 471 -6.02 1.95 23.85
N PRO A 472 -7.29 1.84 24.29
CA PRO A 472 -8.34 2.72 23.77
C PRO A 472 -8.13 4.20 24.08
N ASN A 473 -7.23 4.51 25.04
CA ASN A 473 -6.91 5.88 25.48
C ASN A 473 -5.70 6.46 24.74
N GLN A 474 -4.96 5.68 23.95
CA GLN A 474 -3.86 6.21 23.17
C GLN A 474 -4.36 6.75 21.82
N PRO A 475 -3.98 7.99 21.44
CA PRO A 475 -4.29 8.53 20.13
C PRO A 475 -3.65 7.66 19.05
N ASN A 476 -4.35 7.54 17.94
CA ASN A 476 -3.80 6.88 16.77
C ASN A 476 -2.75 7.80 16.13
N ARG A 477 -1.65 7.24 15.63
CA ARG A 477 -0.59 7.97 14.89
C ARG A 477 -1.13 8.85 13.74
N TRP A 478 -2.31 8.54 13.24
CA TRP A 478 -2.91 9.17 12.06
C TRP A 478 -4.15 10.02 12.40
N ASP A 479 -4.43 10.21 13.70
CA ASP A 479 -5.54 11.04 14.17
C ASP A 479 -5.17 12.54 14.21
N ASP A 480 -3.94 12.91 13.83
CA ASP A 480 -3.42 14.28 13.72
C ASP A 480 -3.79 14.95 12.39
#